data_07c0ff2f6316265cf05956c3008cde8b
#
_entry.id   07c0ff2f6316265cf05956c3008cde8b
#
_cell.length_a   1.000
_cell.length_b   1.000
_cell.length_c   1.000
_cell.angle_alpha   90.00
_cell.angle_beta   90.00
_cell.angle_gamma   90.00
#
_symmetry.space_group_name_H-M   'P 1'
#
loop_
_entity.id
_entity.type
_entity.pdbx_description
1 polymer ?
#
loop_
_entity_poly.entity_id
_entity_poly.type
_entity_poly.pdbx_seq_one_letter_code
_entity_poly.pdbx_strand_id
1 'polypeptide(L)'
;MTTAEARTPVDVAVGVLIERSPTGQEGRFLLTSRPAGKVYAGHWEFPGGKLEADESVEQALRRELLEELGIEIGPVHPWRIEVVDYPHALVRLHFCKVYDWRGEFQMLERQAMAWQQLPVEVVPVLPGTIPVLQWFAAERGFAGPTHRT
;
A
#
# COMPACT_ATOMS: atom_id res chain seq x y z
N MET A 1 0.97 -6.28 35.21
CA MET A 1 1.12 -6.17 33.77
C MET A 1 -0.24 -6.36 33.10
N THR A 2 -0.53 -5.58 32.16
CA THR A 2 -1.82 -5.62 31.52
C THR A 2 -1.77 -6.38 30.22
N THR A 3 -2.88 -7.00 29.86
CA THR A 3 -3.00 -7.71 28.59
C THR A 3 -3.08 -6.73 27.40
N ALA A 4 -3.31 -5.45 27.68
CA ALA A 4 -3.37 -4.44 26.61
C ALA A 4 -2.05 -4.37 25.83
N GLU A 5 -0.94 -4.66 26.49
CA GLU A 5 0.36 -4.63 25.86
C GLU A 5 0.62 -5.86 25.00
N ALA A 6 -0.24 -6.86 25.12
CA ALA A 6 -0.12 -8.11 24.37
C ALA A 6 -1.03 -8.15 23.17
N ARG A 7 -1.39 -6.98 22.60
CA ARG A 7 -2.21 -6.93 21.40
C ARG A 7 -1.52 -7.68 20.27
N THR A 8 -2.27 -8.60 19.65
CA THR A 8 -1.78 -9.33 18.49
C THR A 8 -1.90 -8.44 17.25
N PRO A 9 -0.81 -8.25 16.52
CA PRO A 9 -0.88 -7.46 15.28
C PRO A 9 -1.80 -8.10 14.26
N VAL A 10 -2.54 -7.27 13.56
CA VAL A 10 -3.29 -7.70 12.39
C VAL A 10 -2.36 -7.59 11.19
N ASP A 11 -2.17 -8.69 10.48
CA ASP A 11 -1.31 -8.69 9.29
C ASP A 11 -2.08 -8.18 8.07
N VAL A 12 -1.45 -7.26 7.36
CA VAL A 12 -2.02 -6.62 6.16
C VAL A 12 -1.03 -6.72 5.03
N ALA A 13 -1.48 -7.23 3.89
CA ALA A 13 -0.66 -7.26 2.68
C ALA A 13 -0.87 -5.96 1.91
N VAL A 14 0.22 -5.28 1.54
CA VAL A 14 0.17 -3.99 0.86
C VAL A 14 0.92 -4.08 -0.46
N GLY A 15 0.24 -3.73 -1.55
CA GLY A 15 0.80 -3.79 -2.89
C GLY A 15 1.35 -2.46 -3.32
N VAL A 16 2.65 -2.43 -3.58
CA VAL A 16 3.33 -1.26 -4.14
C VAL A 16 3.54 -1.54 -5.62
N LEU A 17 2.54 -1.15 -6.42
CA LEU A 17 2.58 -1.35 -7.86
C LEU A 17 3.41 -0.24 -8.48
N ILE A 18 4.44 -0.61 -9.24
CA ILE A 18 5.41 0.34 -9.76
C ILE A 18 5.58 0.10 -11.25
N GLU A 19 5.47 1.18 -12.03
CA GLU A 19 5.82 1.15 -13.44
C GLU A 19 7.34 1.05 -13.59
N ARG A 20 7.80 0.26 -14.55
CA ARG A 20 9.23 0.17 -14.88
C ARG A 20 9.47 0.56 -16.31
N SER A 21 10.62 1.20 -16.55
CA SER A 21 11.10 1.46 -17.90
C SER A 21 11.55 0.14 -18.55
N PRO A 22 11.75 0.13 -19.88
CA PRO A 22 12.31 -1.07 -20.57
C PRO A 22 13.65 -1.52 -19.99
N THR A 23 14.42 -0.62 -19.37
CA THR A 23 15.70 -0.95 -18.74
C THR A 23 15.57 -1.36 -17.29
N GLY A 24 14.33 -1.47 -16.77
CA GLY A 24 14.06 -1.92 -15.40
C GLY A 24 14.07 -0.83 -14.35
N GLN A 25 14.17 0.43 -14.74
CA GLN A 25 14.19 1.53 -13.78
C GLN A 25 12.78 1.79 -13.26
N GLU A 26 12.65 1.92 -11.94
CA GLU A 26 11.36 2.18 -11.29
C GLU A 26 10.87 3.59 -11.61
N GLY A 27 9.58 3.69 -11.90
CA GLY A 27 8.90 4.94 -12.19
C GLY A 27 7.81 5.24 -11.17
N ARG A 28 6.62 5.58 -11.67
CA ARG A 28 5.50 5.95 -10.82
C ARG A 28 4.96 4.75 -10.06
N PHE A 29 4.37 5.03 -8.91
CA PHE A 29 3.70 4.02 -8.08
C PHE A 29 2.22 4.38 -7.93
N LEU A 30 1.40 3.37 -7.65
CA LEU A 30 -0.05 3.53 -7.57
C LEU A 30 -0.51 3.77 -6.14
N LEU A 31 -1.27 4.85 -5.96
CA LEU A 31 -2.01 5.10 -4.72
C LEU A 31 -3.50 5.03 -5.00
N THR A 32 -4.27 4.61 -4.00
CA THR A 32 -5.73 4.60 -4.06
C THR A 32 -6.28 5.33 -2.85
N SER A 33 -7.46 5.93 -2.99
CA SER A 33 -8.11 6.60 -1.87
C SER A 33 -8.94 5.59 -1.08
N ARG A 34 -9.03 5.77 0.23
CA ARG A 34 -9.87 4.92 1.06
C ARG A 34 -11.34 5.26 0.80
N PRO A 35 -12.18 4.23 0.58
CA PRO A 35 -13.59 4.48 0.26
C PRO A 35 -14.35 5.15 1.41
N ALA A 36 -15.49 5.76 1.07
CA ALA A 36 -16.39 6.31 2.06
C ALA A 36 -16.83 5.22 3.05
N GLY A 37 -17.03 5.60 4.30
CA GLY A 37 -17.44 4.67 5.35
C GLY A 37 -16.31 3.94 6.06
N LYS A 38 -15.09 4.05 5.55
CA LYS A 38 -13.91 3.48 6.21
C LYS A 38 -13.24 4.52 7.10
N VAL A 39 -12.49 4.03 8.10
CA VAL A 39 -11.61 4.91 8.89
C VAL A 39 -10.65 5.60 7.93
N TYR A 40 -10.42 6.89 8.13
CA TYR A 40 -9.57 7.70 7.26
C TYR A 40 -10.10 7.76 5.80
N ALA A 41 -11.42 7.76 5.62
CA ALA A 41 -12.02 7.88 4.28
C ALA A 41 -11.42 9.07 3.53
N GLY A 42 -11.12 8.86 2.24
CA GLY A 42 -10.52 9.89 1.39
C GLY A 42 -9.01 10.04 1.50
N HIS A 43 -8.39 9.42 2.50
CA HIS A 43 -6.92 9.40 2.58
C HIS A 43 -6.35 8.47 1.52
N TRP A 44 -5.16 8.80 1.02
CA TRP A 44 -4.48 8.05 -0.04
C TRP A 44 -3.46 7.07 0.54
N GLU A 45 -3.47 5.86 0.01
CA GLU A 45 -2.65 4.76 0.51
C GLU A 45 -2.27 3.83 -0.64
N PHE A 46 -1.34 2.92 -0.36
CA PHE A 46 -1.09 1.80 -1.25
C PHE A 46 -2.21 0.77 -1.07
N PRO A 47 -2.70 0.15 -2.17
CA PRO A 47 -3.81 -0.81 -2.07
C PRO A 47 -3.38 -2.11 -1.40
N GLY A 48 -4.35 -2.80 -0.81
CA GLY A 48 -4.13 -4.07 -0.13
C GLY A 48 -5.20 -4.33 0.89
N GLY A 49 -4.96 -5.31 1.76
CA GLY A 49 -5.93 -5.64 2.79
C GLY A 49 -5.44 -6.71 3.75
N LYS A 50 -6.29 -7.03 4.71
CA LYS A 50 -5.97 -7.98 5.78
C LYS A 50 -5.85 -9.40 5.25
N LEU A 51 -4.91 -10.16 5.83
CA LEU A 51 -4.84 -11.59 5.59
C LEU A 51 -6.05 -12.28 6.20
N GLU A 52 -6.60 -13.23 5.46
CA GLU A 52 -7.60 -14.15 6.00
C GLU A 52 -6.89 -15.34 6.64
N ALA A 53 -7.64 -16.14 7.40
CA ALA A 53 -7.07 -17.31 8.06
C ALA A 53 -6.36 -18.19 7.04
N ASP A 54 -5.16 -18.64 7.39
CA ASP A 54 -4.35 -19.54 6.59
C ASP A 54 -3.86 -18.97 5.26
N GLU A 55 -4.00 -17.64 5.05
CA GLU A 55 -3.41 -17.00 3.87
C GLU A 55 -1.97 -16.57 4.12
N SER A 56 -1.14 -16.75 3.10
CA SER A 56 0.16 -16.08 3.06
C SER A 56 -0.03 -14.62 2.64
N VAL A 57 1.00 -13.81 2.83
CA VAL A 57 0.99 -12.41 2.37
C VAL A 57 0.74 -12.34 0.87
N GLU A 58 1.42 -13.18 0.09
CA GLU A 58 1.24 -13.20 -1.35
C GLU A 58 -0.19 -13.58 -1.75
N GLN A 59 -0.76 -14.60 -1.11
CA GLN A 59 -2.13 -15.02 -1.40
C GLN A 59 -3.13 -13.92 -1.10
N ALA A 60 -2.96 -13.26 0.06
CA ALA A 60 -3.82 -12.15 0.44
C ALA A 60 -3.71 -10.99 -0.54
N LEU A 61 -2.49 -10.66 -0.96
CA LEU A 61 -2.29 -9.56 -1.88
C LEU A 61 -2.95 -9.84 -3.24
N ARG A 62 -2.79 -11.05 -3.76
CA ARG A 62 -3.43 -11.44 -5.02
C ARG A 62 -4.94 -11.34 -4.94
N ARG A 63 -5.51 -11.83 -3.85
CA ARG A 63 -6.96 -11.77 -3.62
C ARG A 63 -7.45 -10.33 -3.49
N GLU A 64 -6.77 -9.54 -2.66
CA GLU A 64 -7.19 -8.17 -2.39
C GLU A 64 -7.13 -7.29 -3.65
N LEU A 65 -6.08 -7.41 -4.44
CA LEU A 65 -5.95 -6.57 -5.63
C LEU A 65 -6.93 -7.00 -6.73
N LEU A 66 -7.29 -8.28 -6.77
CA LEU A 66 -8.34 -8.72 -7.66
C LEU A 66 -9.70 -8.17 -7.22
N GLU A 67 -10.00 -8.23 -5.92
CA GLU A 67 -11.26 -7.73 -5.36
C GLU A 67 -11.40 -6.21 -5.49
N GLU A 68 -10.33 -5.47 -5.23
CA GLU A 68 -10.38 -4.01 -5.20
C GLU A 68 -10.20 -3.36 -6.56
N LEU A 69 -9.33 -3.92 -7.38
CA LEU A 69 -8.88 -3.27 -8.61
C LEU A 69 -9.14 -4.09 -9.88
N GLY A 70 -9.58 -5.33 -9.74
CA GLY A 70 -9.89 -6.18 -10.89
C GLY A 70 -8.67 -6.64 -11.67
N ILE A 71 -7.49 -6.63 -11.07
CA ILE A 71 -6.25 -7.01 -11.76
C ILE A 71 -5.67 -8.30 -11.18
N GLU A 72 -4.95 -9.03 -12.04
CA GLU A 72 -4.18 -10.20 -11.63
C GLU A 72 -2.71 -9.84 -11.63
N ILE A 73 -2.10 -9.84 -10.44
CA ILE A 73 -0.71 -9.41 -10.30
C ILE A 73 0.27 -10.54 -10.64
N GLY A 74 1.43 -10.16 -11.16
CA GLY A 74 2.53 -11.06 -11.41
C GLY A 74 3.36 -11.33 -10.16
N PRO A 75 4.69 -11.50 -10.31
CA PRO A 75 5.55 -11.80 -9.17
C PRO A 75 5.45 -10.75 -8.07
N VAL A 76 5.44 -11.22 -6.83
CA VAL A 76 5.36 -10.39 -5.64
C VAL A 76 6.75 -10.38 -4.98
N HIS A 77 7.28 -9.18 -4.77
CA HIS A 77 8.63 -9.01 -4.20
C HIS A 77 8.53 -8.39 -2.81
N PRO A 78 8.68 -9.18 -1.75
CA PRO A 78 8.69 -8.62 -0.39
C PRO A 78 9.74 -7.52 -0.28
N TRP A 79 9.34 -6.41 0.32
CA TRP A 79 10.21 -5.24 0.42
C TRP A 79 10.49 -4.87 1.86
N ARG A 80 9.45 -4.51 2.62
CA ARG A 80 9.60 -4.10 4.02
C ARG A 80 8.39 -4.48 4.83
N ILE A 81 8.58 -4.53 6.16
CA ILE A 81 7.51 -4.73 7.13
C ILE A 81 7.54 -3.56 8.10
N GLU A 82 6.38 -2.99 8.38
CA GLU A 82 6.23 -1.88 9.30
C GLU A 82 5.10 -2.15 10.27
N VAL A 83 5.34 -1.96 11.57
CA VAL A 83 4.31 -2.11 12.58
C VAL A 83 3.80 -0.71 12.93
N VAL A 84 2.48 -0.51 12.83
CA VAL A 84 1.84 0.76 13.14
C VAL A 84 0.85 0.54 14.26
N ASP A 85 0.98 1.33 15.32
CA ASP A 85 0.12 1.27 16.48
C ASP A 85 -0.97 2.34 16.36
N TYR A 86 -2.07 1.97 15.72
CA TYR A 86 -3.24 2.83 15.66
C TYR A 86 -4.06 2.69 16.96
N PRO A 87 -4.84 3.72 17.34
CA PRO A 87 -5.69 3.58 18.52
C PRO A 87 -6.64 2.40 18.45
N HIS A 88 -7.13 2.07 17.26
CA HIS A 88 -8.11 1.02 17.06
C HIS A 88 -7.51 -0.35 16.80
N ALA A 89 -6.22 -0.43 16.43
CA ALA A 89 -5.60 -1.71 16.08
C ALA A 89 -4.08 -1.59 15.98
N LEU A 90 -3.40 -2.64 16.39
CA LEU A 90 -1.97 -2.81 16.09
C LEU A 90 -1.90 -3.52 14.75
N VAL A 91 -1.19 -2.95 13.78
CA VAL A 91 -1.18 -3.44 12.40
C VAL A 91 0.25 -3.72 11.97
N ARG A 92 0.46 -4.88 11.35
CA ARG A 92 1.74 -5.21 10.73
C ARG A 92 1.56 -5.16 9.21
N LEU A 93 2.17 -4.17 8.59
CA LEU A 93 2.05 -3.91 7.16
C LEU A 93 3.19 -4.59 6.42
N HIS A 94 2.84 -5.48 5.51
CA HIS A 94 3.80 -6.20 4.66
C HIS A 94 3.79 -5.56 3.29
N PHE A 95 4.78 -4.70 3.02
CA PHE A 95 4.90 -4.00 1.76
C PHE A 95 5.62 -4.88 0.73
N CYS A 96 4.97 -5.08 -0.40
CA CYS A 96 5.49 -5.90 -1.48
C CYS A 96 5.47 -5.10 -2.77
N LYS A 97 6.60 -5.08 -3.49
CA LYS A 97 6.68 -4.44 -4.79
C LYS A 97 6.15 -5.38 -5.87
N VAL A 98 5.37 -4.83 -6.79
CA VAL A 98 4.79 -5.56 -7.92
C VAL A 98 5.00 -4.72 -9.17
N TYR A 99 5.58 -5.32 -10.20
CA TYR A 99 5.93 -4.61 -11.43
C TYR A 99 5.10 -5.07 -12.62
N ASP A 100 4.43 -6.20 -12.52
CA ASP A 100 3.68 -6.79 -13.64
C ASP A 100 2.28 -7.15 -13.19
N TRP A 101 1.31 -6.88 -14.05
CA TRP A 101 -0.09 -7.23 -13.79
C TRP A 101 -0.84 -7.34 -15.12
N ARG A 102 -1.96 -8.04 -15.08
CA ARG A 102 -2.86 -8.19 -16.22
C ARG A 102 -4.25 -7.66 -15.86
N GLY A 103 -4.95 -7.17 -16.85
CA GLY A 103 -6.30 -6.64 -16.69
C GLY A 103 -6.32 -5.13 -16.65
N GLU A 104 -7.51 -4.58 -16.72
CA GLU A 104 -7.73 -3.14 -16.64
C GLU A 104 -8.15 -2.78 -15.23
N PHE A 105 -7.60 -1.68 -14.72
CA PHE A 105 -7.95 -1.21 -13.37
C PHE A 105 -9.43 -0.84 -13.32
N GLN A 106 -10.13 -1.39 -12.34
CA GLN A 106 -11.53 -1.10 -12.05
C GLN A 106 -11.62 -0.70 -10.59
N MET A 107 -12.31 0.40 -10.33
CA MET A 107 -12.47 0.88 -8.94
C MET A 107 -13.68 0.19 -8.32
N LEU A 108 -13.50 -1.08 -7.97
CA LEU A 108 -14.59 -1.96 -7.54
C LEU A 108 -15.15 -1.61 -6.17
N GLU A 109 -14.41 -0.81 -5.38
CA GLU A 109 -14.87 -0.31 -4.09
C GLU A 109 -15.18 1.19 -4.12
N ARG A 110 -15.36 1.74 -5.32
CA ARG A 110 -15.66 3.17 -5.54
C ARG A 110 -14.58 4.09 -5.00
N GLN A 111 -13.35 3.59 -4.89
CA GLN A 111 -12.19 4.40 -4.55
C GLN A 111 -11.67 5.10 -5.81
N ALA A 112 -10.81 6.09 -5.63
CA ALA A 112 -10.08 6.70 -6.73
C ALA A 112 -8.68 6.11 -6.80
N MET A 113 -8.02 6.24 -7.96
CA MET A 113 -6.63 5.84 -8.12
C MET A 113 -5.82 6.97 -8.73
N ALA A 114 -4.52 6.98 -8.43
CA ALA A 114 -3.61 7.96 -9.01
C ALA A 114 -2.21 7.39 -9.09
N TRP A 115 -1.59 7.50 -10.25
CA TRP A 115 -0.17 7.19 -10.41
C TRP A 115 0.63 8.39 -9.91
N GLN A 116 1.54 8.15 -8.98
CA GLN A 116 2.28 9.21 -8.30
C GLN A 116 3.77 8.99 -8.36
N GLN A 117 4.51 10.05 -8.17
CA GLN A 117 5.95 10.03 -7.97
C GLN A 117 6.26 11.05 -6.87
N LEU A 118 7.51 11.13 -6.44
CA LEU A 118 7.90 12.08 -5.41
C LEU A 118 8.10 13.47 -6.03
N PRO A 119 7.58 14.53 -5.42
CA PRO A 119 6.68 14.52 -4.25
C PRO A 119 5.27 14.11 -4.65
N VAL A 120 4.60 13.39 -3.76
CA VAL A 120 3.22 12.96 -3.98
C VAL A 120 2.31 14.19 -3.93
N GLU A 121 1.38 14.28 -4.89
CA GLU A 121 0.51 15.46 -5.03
C GLU A 121 -0.89 15.25 -4.46
N VAL A 122 -1.37 14.00 -4.43
CA VAL A 122 -2.69 13.72 -3.84
C VAL A 122 -2.66 13.91 -2.33
N VAL A 123 -3.77 14.43 -1.78
CA VAL A 123 -3.89 14.74 -0.35
C VAL A 123 -5.27 14.30 0.16
N PRO A 124 -5.38 13.96 1.44
CA PRO A 124 -4.32 13.74 2.41
C PRO A 124 -3.73 12.33 2.26
N VAL A 125 -2.49 12.16 2.69
CA VAL A 125 -1.82 10.86 2.66
C VAL A 125 -2.07 10.16 4.00
N LEU A 126 -2.42 8.87 3.93
CA LEU A 126 -2.62 8.07 5.14
C LEU A 126 -1.31 7.99 5.94
N PRO A 127 -1.34 8.13 7.27
CA PRO A 127 -0.11 8.10 8.08
C PRO A 127 0.78 6.89 7.83
N GLY A 128 0.20 5.69 7.64
CA GLY A 128 0.97 4.49 7.36
C GLY A 128 1.65 4.47 6.00
N THR A 129 1.29 5.39 5.10
CA THR A 129 1.90 5.53 3.78
C THR A 129 3.17 6.38 3.85
N ILE A 130 3.27 7.28 4.82
CA ILE A 130 4.37 8.24 4.89
C ILE A 130 5.75 7.57 4.97
N PRO A 131 5.96 6.55 5.82
CA PRO A 131 7.27 5.88 5.86
C PRO A 131 7.69 5.31 4.51
N VAL A 132 6.73 4.81 3.73
CA VAL A 132 7.01 4.22 2.41
C VAL A 132 7.54 5.28 1.46
N LEU A 133 6.97 6.48 1.50
CA LEU A 133 7.46 7.60 0.69
C LEU A 133 8.88 7.97 1.07
N GLN A 134 9.22 7.88 2.35
CA GLN A 134 10.57 8.15 2.82
C GLN A 134 11.54 7.07 2.34
N TRP A 135 11.11 5.81 2.29
CA TRP A 135 11.95 4.73 1.74
C TRP A 135 12.22 4.95 0.25
N PHE A 136 11.21 5.36 -0.51
CA PHE A 136 11.40 5.72 -1.91
C PHE A 136 12.36 6.88 -2.07
N ALA A 137 12.22 7.92 -1.23
CA ALA A 137 13.11 9.08 -1.29
C ALA A 137 14.56 8.67 -1.06
N ALA A 138 14.81 7.81 -0.07
CA ALA A 138 16.15 7.32 0.21
C ALA A 138 16.70 6.52 -0.95
N GLU A 139 15.90 5.60 -1.50
CA GLU A 139 16.34 4.75 -2.62
C GLU A 139 16.60 5.54 -3.89
N ARG A 140 15.84 6.62 -4.11
CA ARG A 140 15.89 7.39 -5.36
C ARG A 140 16.74 8.66 -5.25
N GLY A 141 17.33 8.91 -4.08
CA GLY A 141 18.11 10.12 -3.88
C GLY A 141 17.28 11.40 -3.96
N PHE A 142 16.02 11.34 -3.54
CA PHE A 142 15.11 12.49 -3.58
C PHE A 142 15.25 13.33 -2.33
N ALA A 143 15.49 14.63 -2.49
CA ALA A 143 15.56 15.58 -1.40
C ALA A 143 14.31 16.46 -1.40
N GLY A 144 13.86 16.86 -0.22
CA GLY A 144 12.70 17.71 -0.05
C GLY A 144 11.49 16.95 0.46
N PRO A 145 10.34 17.65 0.58
CA PRO A 145 9.12 17.02 1.10
C PRO A 145 8.65 15.90 0.19
N THR A 146 8.28 14.75 0.78
CA THR A 146 7.79 13.59 0.02
C THR A 146 6.32 13.71 -0.36
N HIS A 147 5.58 14.55 0.34
CA HIS A 147 4.13 14.71 0.15
C HIS A 147 3.69 16.08 0.67
N ARG A 148 2.48 16.45 0.30
CA ARG A 148 1.84 17.68 0.79
C ARG A 148 1.07 17.39 2.09
N THR A 149 0.98 18.38 2.93
CA THR A 149 0.20 18.33 4.16
C THR A 149 -1.08 19.12 4.08
#